data_67c8f66446691d84fbb418c770abbcdd
#
_entry.id   67c8f66446691d84fbb418c770abbcdd
#
_cell.length_a   1.000
_cell.length_b   1.000
_cell.length_c   1.000
_cell.angle_alpha   90.00
_cell.angle_beta   90.00
_cell.angle_gamma   90.00
#
_symmetry.space_group_name_H-M   'P 1'
#
loop_
_entity.id
_entity.type
_entity.pdbx_description
1 polymer ?
#
loop_
_entity_poly.entity_id
_entity_poly.type
_entity_poly.pdbx_seq_one_letter_code
_entity_poly.pdbx_strand_id
1 'polypeptide(L)' 'MKQDIGRVPAWITVGGSYPGALSAWFKHLYPDHAIGSWSSSGVIHAIEDFRDFDLDIYTATQKSGDLCPAVIQ' A
#
# COMPACT_ATOMS: atom_id res chain seq x y z
N MET A 1 16.58 -8.26 14.39
CA MET A 1 16.18 -9.49 15.10
C MET A 1 17.18 -10.59 14.83
N LYS A 2 17.68 -11.19 15.87
CA LYS A 2 18.53 -12.35 15.75
C LYS A 2 17.69 -13.63 15.86
N GLN A 3 17.88 -14.51 14.91
CA GLN A 3 17.29 -15.83 14.92
C GLN A 3 18.34 -16.88 15.31
N ASP A 4 17.98 -18.15 15.24
CA ASP A 4 18.88 -19.25 15.61
C ASP A 4 20.08 -19.41 14.70
N ILE A 5 20.18 -18.58 13.67
CA ILE A 5 21.29 -18.60 12.73
C ILE A 5 22.55 -17.90 13.25
N GLY A 6 22.50 -17.33 14.45
CA GLY A 6 23.68 -16.72 15.09
C GLY A 6 24.11 -15.38 14.52
N ARG A 7 23.32 -14.79 13.63
CA ARG A 7 23.61 -13.47 13.04
C ARG A 7 22.29 -12.75 12.76
N VAL A 8 22.40 -11.45 12.52
CA VAL A 8 21.22 -10.67 12.09
C VAL A 8 20.92 -11.04 10.65
N PRO A 9 19.73 -11.56 10.34
CA PRO A 9 19.36 -11.90 8.98
C PRO A 9 19.14 -10.65 8.14
N ALA A 10 19.22 -10.82 6.82
CA ALA A 10 18.81 -9.78 5.89
C ALA A 10 17.29 -9.76 5.79
N TRP A 11 16.68 -8.60 6.02
CA TRP A 11 15.22 -8.45 6.02
C TRP A 11 14.77 -7.73 4.76
N ILE A 12 13.65 -8.20 4.21
CA ILE A 12 12.92 -7.50 3.15
C ILE A 12 11.51 -7.28 3.68
N THR A 13 11.02 -6.04 3.59
CA THR A 13 9.65 -5.73 3.96
C THR A 13 8.76 -5.86 2.73
N VAL A 14 7.59 -6.45 2.91
CA VAL A 14 6.63 -6.66 1.82
C VAL A 14 5.26 -6.22 2.32
N GLY A 15 4.55 -5.50 1.48
CA GLY A 15 3.20 -5.09 1.83
C GLY A 15 2.40 -4.65 0.62
N GLY A 16 1.08 -4.83 0.72
CA GLY A 16 0.14 -4.34 -0.28
C GLY A 16 -0.81 -3.33 0.35
N SER A 17 -1.29 -2.37 -0.42
CA SER A 17 -2.20 -1.33 0.04
C SER A 17 -1.57 -0.49 1.16
N TYR A 18 -2.18 -0.38 2.34
CA TYR A 18 -1.57 0.33 3.49
C TYR A 18 -0.25 -0.29 3.92
N PRO A 19 -0.15 -1.61 4.14
CA PRO A 19 1.15 -2.22 4.39
C PRO A 19 2.17 -1.97 3.29
N GLY A 20 1.73 -1.75 2.06
CA GLY A 20 2.60 -1.35 0.96
C GLY A 20 3.25 -0.01 1.23
N ALA A 21 2.49 0.97 1.66
CA ALA A 21 3.03 2.27 2.05
C ALA A 21 3.96 2.14 3.25
N LEU A 22 3.55 1.38 4.27
CA LEU A 22 4.37 1.16 5.45
C LEU A 22 5.70 0.48 5.12
N SER A 23 5.67 -0.48 4.20
CA SER A 23 6.87 -1.17 3.75
C SER A 23 7.88 -0.21 3.12
N ALA A 24 7.41 0.66 2.24
CA ALA A 24 8.26 1.65 1.59
C ALA A 24 8.79 2.68 2.59
N TRP A 25 7.91 3.21 3.46
CA TRP A 25 8.31 4.20 4.47
C TRP A 25 9.30 3.61 5.46
N PHE A 26 9.11 2.34 5.84
CA PHE A 26 10.05 1.68 6.76
C PHE A 26 11.45 1.62 6.15
N LYS A 27 11.57 1.23 4.89
CA LYS A 27 12.89 1.19 4.23
C LYS A 27 13.49 2.59 4.11
N HIS A 28 12.67 3.60 3.84
CA HIS A 28 13.14 4.97 3.71
C HIS A 28 13.66 5.54 5.03
N LEU A 29 12.93 5.28 6.13
CA LEU A 29 13.28 5.83 7.45
C LEU A 29 14.33 5.01 8.17
N TYR A 30 14.38 3.71 7.92
CA TYR A 30 15.30 2.80 8.59
C TYR A 30 16.07 1.96 7.57
N PRO A 31 16.91 2.60 6.74
CA PRO A 31 17.55 1.90 5.64
C PRO A 31 18.48 0.77 6.07
N ASP A 32 18.97 0.80 7.32
CA ASP A 32 19.86 -0.22 7.84
C ASP A 32 19.14 -1.44 8.40
N HIS A 33 17.82 -1.34 8.62
CA HIS A 33 17.03 -2.42 9.22
C HIS A 33 16.50 -3.42 8.19
N ALA A 34 16.42 -3.01 6.93
CA ALA A 34 15.97 -3.85 5.83
C ALA A 34 16.83 -3.59 4.60
N ILE A 35 17.12 -4.64 3.86
CA ILE A 35 17.92 -4.51 2.63
C ILE A 35 17.07 -4.09 1.44
N GLY A 36 15.75 -4.24 1.54
CA GLY A 36 14.84 -3.86 0.48
C GLY A 36 13.41 -3.80 0.95
N SER A 37 12.55 -3.33 0.07
CA SER A 37 11.13 -3.16 0.34
C SER A 37 10.35 -3.46 -0.93
N TRP A 38 9.30 -4.27 -0.81
CA TRP A 38 8.36 -4.54 -1.88
C TRP A 38 7.03 -3.91 -1.50
N SER A 39 6.70 -2.82 -2.19
CA SER A 39 5.48 -2.06 -1.96
C SER A 39 4.56 -2.25 -3.16
N SER A 40 3.50 -3.02 -2.97
CA SER A 40 2.52 -3.28 -4.02
C SER A 40 1.28 -2.42 -3.77
N SER A 41 0.89 -1.62 -4.77
CA SER A 41 -0.27 -0.73 -4.67
C SER A 41 -0.22 0.12 -3.40
N GLY A 42 0.96 0.58 -3.04
CA GLY A 42 1.15 1.36 -1.82
C GLY A 42 0.57 2.76 -1.95
N VAL A 43 -0.20 3.16 -0.94
CA VAL A 43 -0.79 4.50 -0.89
C VAL A 43 0.25 5.44 -0.27
N ILE A 44 1.22 5.85 -1.09
CA ILE A 44 2.37 6.62 -0.62
C ILE A 44 2.02 8.08 -0.38
N HIS A 45 1.17 8.65 -1.24
CA HIS A 45 0.77 10.04 -1.13
C HIS A 45 -0.33 10.17 -0.10
N ALA A 46 0.03 10.56 1.10
CA ALA A 46 -0.91 10.71 2.21
C ALA A 46 -1.80 11.94 1.97
N ILE A 47 -3.09 11.71 1.77
CA ILE A 47 -4.06 12.76 1.56
C ILE A 47 -5.15 12.62 2.62
N GLU A 48 -5.34 13.67 3.42
CA GLU A 48 -6.46 13.74 4.34
C GLU A 48 -7.73 14.00 3.54
N ASP A 49 -8.83 13.29 3.87
CA ASP A 49 -10.11 13.44 3.19
C ASP A 49 -9.97 13.24 1.66
N PHE A 50 -9.49 12.07 1.28
CA PHE A 50 -9.23 11.73 -0.11
C PHE A 50 -10.54 11.46 -0.86
N ARG A 51 -11.18 12.52 -1.33
CA ARG A 51 -12.47 12.46 -2.04
C ARG A 51 -12.36 11.85 -3.43
N ASP A 52 -11.21 11.99 -4.07
CA ASP A 52 -10.97 11.44 -5.40
C ASP A 52 -11.06 9.91 -5.42
N PHE A 53 -10.87 9.25 -4.27
CA PHE A 53 -11.03 7.81 -4.15
C PHE A 53 -12.44 7.37 -4.49
N ASP A 54 -13.45 8.07 -3.92
CA ASP A 54 -14.85 7.80 -4.20
C ASP A 54 -15.20 8.12 -5.66
N LEU A 55 -14.64 9.20 -6.19
CA LEU A 55 -14.84 9.57 -7.58
C LEU A 55 -14.29 8.51 -8.51
N ASP A 56 -13.12 7.95 -8.21
CA ASP A 56 -12.50 6.90 -9.00
C ASP A 56 -13.38 5.64 -9.00
N ILE A 57 -13.94 5.27 -7.84
CA ILE A 57 -14.85 4.14 -7.71
C ILE A 57 -16.09 4.37 -8.57
N TYR A 58 -16.70 5.56 -8.48
CA TYR A 58 -17.87 5.90 -9.26
C TYR A 58 -17.57 5.83 -10.76
N THR A 59 -16.45 6.40 -11.19
CA THR A 59 -16.03 6.37 -12.59
C THR A 59 -15.82 4.95 -13.08
N ALA A 60 -15.19 4.11 -12.26
CA ALA A 60 -14.96 2.71 -12.62
C ALA A 60 -16.26 1.93 -12.75
N THR A 61 -17.24 2.18 -11.86
CA THR A 61 -18.52 1.49 -11.91
C THR A 61 -19.36 1.93 -13.12
N GLN A 62 -19.22 3.16 -13.57
CA GLN A 62 -19.92 3.64 -14.76
C GLN A 62 -19.54 2.87 -16.03
N LYS A 63 -18.37 2.25 -16.07
CA LYS A 63 -17.95 1.46 -17.23
C LYS A 63 -18.85 0.25 -17.48
N SER A 64 -19.59 -0.19 -16.47
CA SER A 64 -20.55 -1.28 -16.59
C SER A 64 -21.96 -0.81 -17.00
N GLY A 65 -22.13 0.50 -17.22
CA GLY A 65 -23.42 1.11 -17.53
C GLY A 65 -23.96 1.90 -16.35
N ASP A 66 -25.09 2.58 -16.56
CA ASP A 66 -25.65 3.51 -15.56
C ASP A 66 -26.25 2.78 -14.36
N LEU A 67 -26.64 1.51 -14.52
CA LEU A 67 -27.30 0.77 -13.45
C LEU A 67 -26.37 0.45 -12.30
N CYS A 68 -25.10 0.12 -12.60
CA CYS A 68 -24.13 -0.29 -11.57
C CYS A 68 -23.90 0.80 -10.52
N PRO A 69 -23.58 2.05 -10.88
CA PRO A 69 -23.39 3.09 -9.87
C PRO A 69 -24.72 3.42 -9.16
N ALA A 70 -25.87 3.34 -9.84
CA ALA A 70 -27.15 3.59 -9.21
C ALA A 70 -27.50 2.57 -8.14
N VAL A 71 -27.08 1.31 -8.29
CA VAL A 71 -27.33 0.24 -7.32
C VAL A 71 -26.42 0.39 -6.10
N ILE A 72 -25.17 0.80 -6.32
CA ILE A 72 -24.17 0.90 -5.25
C ILE A 72 -24.45 2.08 -4.32
N GLN A 73 -25.02 3.16 -4.82
CA GLN A 73 -25.30 4.33 -4.01
C GLN A 73 -26.29 4.06 -2.89
#